data_c7ff9e76ec801060c59d66223f6a09a2
#
_entry.id   c7ff9e76ec801060c59d66223f6a09a2
#
_cell.length_a   1.000
_cell.length_b   1.000
_cell.length_c   1.000
_cell.angle_alpha   90.00
_cell.angle_beta   90.00
_cell.angle_gamma   90.00
#
_symmetry.space_group_name_H-M   'P 1'
#
loop_
_entity.id
_entity.type
_entity.pdbx_description
1 polymer ?
#
loop_
_entity_poly.entity_id
_entity_poly.type
_entity_poly.pdbx_seq_one_letter_code
_entity_poly.pdbx_strand_id
1 'polypeptide(L)'
;MNNVLILLDNLDDWKPYYETSSVLTVSDYLKNKPVEKDRKLVINLSNDYSYNSEGYYCSLLAQTRGQRVIPDVDIINKLETGTGIRMDRSLQALCYQWIQKNGIKSDIWYLNIYFGKCREKGLERVARFIFENYPCPLLRVALNTHPKNQIESIQFLPLNRLDDEEQDFFANTLDNFNKKIWRAPKSAKAPRYSLAVLIDPKEKFPPSNKGALHKLSEVAKKMNIHVEMITEDDAMRLLEFDALFIRTTTSLNHYTFHLSQLAAQNGMVVIDDPLSIIRCTNKVYLKELFE
;
A
#
# COMPACT_ATOMS: atom_id res chain seq x y z
N MET A 1 12.83 -15.67 5.71
CA MET A 1 11.89 -16.21 4.70
C MET A 1 11.22 -15.02 4.04
N ASN A 2 11.17 -14.99 2.70
CA ASN A 2 10.47 -13.90 2.00
C ASN A 2 8.97 -13.99 2.32
N ASN A 3 8.44 -12.98 2.99
CA ASN A 3 7.01 -12.90 3.30
C ASN A 3 6.17 -12.40 2.11
N VAL A 4 6.74 -12.36 0.92
CA VAL A 4 6.10 -11.87 -0.30
C VAL A 4 6.10 -12.96 -1.36
N LEU A 5 4.98 -13.10 -2.05
CA LEU A 5 4.79 -13.96 -3.21
C LEU A 5 4.31 -13.09 -4.38
N ILE A 6 5.02 -13.14 -5.49
CA ILE A 6 4.70 -12.38 -6.70
C ILE A 6 4.04 -13.33 -7.70
N LEU A 7 2.90 -12.92 -8.26
CA LEU A 7 2.15 -13.67 -9.27
C LEU A 7 2.20 -12.93 -10.61
N LEU A 8 2.47 -13.68 -11.66
CA LEU A 8 2.58 -13.19 -13.04
C LEU A 8 1.80 -14.13 -13.99
N ASP A 9 1.32 -13.61 -15.09
CA ASP A 9 0.71 -14.46 -16.12
C ASP A 9 1.77 -15.30 -16.84
N ASN A 10 2.94 -14.71 -17.11
CA ASN A 10 4.06 -15.37 -17.76
C ASN A 10 5.37 -15.05 -17.03
N LEU A 11 6.17 -16.07 -16.73
CA LEU A 11 7.50 -15.88 -16.14
C LEU A 11 8.48 -15.12 -17.07
N ASP A 12 8.20 -15.09 -18.37
CA ASP A 12 8.99 -14.29 -19.32
C ASP A 12 8.89 -12.79 -19.03
N ASP A 13 7.77 -12.32 -18.49
CA ASP A 13 7.60 -10.92 -18.06
C ASP A 13 8.51 -10.55 -16.88
N TRP A 14 9.11 -11.56 -16.22
CA TRP A 14 10.06 -11.38 -15.11
C TRP A 14 11.53 -11.41 -15.54
N LYS A 15 11.84 -11.78 -16.78
CA LYS A 15 13.23 -11.90 -17.27
C LYS A 15 14.08 -10.63 -17.09
N PRO A 16 13.53 -9.40 -17.20
CA PRO A 16 14.29 -8.18 -16.95
C PRO A 16 14.67 -7.97 -15.46
N TYR A 17 14.10 -8.76 -14.53
CA TYR A 17 14.28 -8.62 -13.09
C TYR A 17 15.13 -9.73 -12.51
N TYR A 18 15.60 -9.53 -11.27
CA TYR A 18 16.41 -10.54 -10.58
C TYR A 18 15.63 -11.83 -10.33
N GLU A 19 16.28 -12.98 -10.51
CA GLU A 19 15.70 -14.27 -10.15
C GLU A 19 15.36 -14.32 -8.66
N THR A 20 14.15 -14.75 -8.35
CA THR A 20 13.69 -14.92 -6.98
C THR A 20 12.80 -16.15 -6.88
N SER A 21 12.98 -16.93 -5.82
CA SER A 21 12.15 -18.10 -5.51
C SER A 21 10.70 -17.76 -5.10
N SER A 22 10.38 -16.48 -5.00
CA SER A 22 9.06 -16.00 -4.57
C SER A 22 8.17 -15.58 -5.73
N VAL A 23 8.46 -16.00 -6.96
CA VAL A 23 7.65 -15.72 -8.16
C VAL A 23 6.99 -17.01 -8.63
N LEU A 24 5.69 -16.96 -8.91
CA LEU A 24 4.90 -18.04 -9.49
C LEU A 24 4.05 -17.52 -10.64
N THR A 25 3.66 -18.44 -11.54
CA THR A 25 2.61 -18.09 -12.49
C THR A 25 1.24 -18.06 -11.79
N VAL A 26 0.34 -17.23 -12.30
CA VAL A 26 -1.07 -17.19 -11.90
C VAL A 26 -1.68 -18.59 -11.96
N SER A 27 -1.46 -19.30 -13.05
CA SER A 27 -1.97 -20.68 -13.26
C SER A 27 -1.43 -21.67 -12.22
N ASP A 28 -0.14 -21.61 -11.87
CA ASP A 28 0.44 -22.48 -10.84
C ASP A 28 -0.09 -22.14 -9.44
N TYR A 29 -0.29 -20.87 -9.16
CA TYR A 29 -0.88 -20.44 -7.90
C TYR A 29 -2.33 -20.93 -7.75
N LEU A 30 -3.13 -20.92 -8.82
CA LEU A 30 -4.50 -21.40 -8.80
C LEU A 30 -4.57 -22.91 -8.58
N LYS A 31 -3.69 -23.69 -9.23
CA LYS A 31 -3.64 -25.16 -9.14
C LYS A 31 -3.16 -25.66 -7.78
N ASN A 32 -2.20 -24.96 -7.17
CA ASN A 32 -1.52 -25.42 -5.97
C ASN A 32 -2.17 -24.80 -4.71
N LYS A 33 -2.75 -25.65 -3.85
CA LYS A 33 -3.20 -25.20 -2.53
C LYS A 33 -2.00 -25.14 -1.59
N PRO A 34 -1.78 -24.03 -0.84
CA PRO A 34 -0.76 -24.03 0.20
C PRO A 34 -1.08 -25.08 1.27
N VAL A 35 -0.05 -25.82 1.68
CA VAL A 35 -0.18 -26.94 2.63
C VAL A 35 -0.45 -26.46 4.06
N GLU A 36 -0.08 -25.21 4.39
CA GLU A 36 -0.28 -24.57 5.70
C GLU A 36 -0.79 -23.13 5.51
N LYS A 37 -1.31 -22.53 6.59
CA LYS A 37 -1.65 -21.08 6.63
C LYS A 37 -0.41 -20.25 6.36
N ASP A 38 -0.13 -20.00 5.08
CA ASP A 38 0.98 -19.19 4.62
C ASP A 38 0.56 -17.71 4.67
N ARG A 39 1.12 -16.96 5.63
CA ARG A 39 0.81 -15.54 5.85
C ARG A 39 1.56 -14.59 4.91
N LYS A 40 1.97 -15.04 3.74
CA LYS A 40 2.64 -14.19 2.76
C LYS A 40 1.73 -13.08 2.25
N LEU A 41 2.34 -11.95 1.93
CA LEU A 41 1.71 -10.92 1.10
C LEU A 41 1.79 -11.39 -0.36
N VAL A 42 0.66 -11.55 -1.01
CA VAL A 42 0.56 -11.85 -2.43
C VAL A 42 0.55 -10.53 -3.20
N ILE A 43 1.54 -10.33 -4.06
CA ILE A 43 1.56 -9.24 -5.04
C ILE A 43 1.08 -9.83 -6.35
N ASN A 44 -0.16 -9.54 -6.69
CA ASN A 44 -0.75 -9.99 -7.93
C ASN A 44 -0.44 -8.98 -9.04
N LEU A 45 0.39 -9.38 -10.00
CA LEU A 45 0.79 -8.60 -11.17
C LEU A 45 0.21 -9.18 -12.47
N SER A 46 -0.97 -9.79 -12.38
CA SER A 46 -1.67 -10.24 -13.59
C SER A 46 -1.96 -9.07 -14.53
N ASN A 47 -1.94 -9.32 -15.82
CA ASN A 47 -2.27 -8.32 -16.84
C ASN A 47 -3.79 -8.15 -17.02
N ASP A 48 -4.61 -9.06 -16.47
CA ASP A 48 -6.07 -9.03 -16.54
C ASP A 48 -6.69 -9.31 -15.17
N TYR A 49 -7.49 -8.37 -14.69
CA TYR A 49 -8.26 -8.46 -13.45
C TYR A 49 -9.77 -8.46 -13.69
N SER A 50 -10.22 -8.57 -14.95
CA SER A 50 -11.65 -8.60 -15.26
C SER A 50 -12.37 -9.72 -14.52
N TYR A 51 -13.64 -9.54 -14.25
CA TYR A 51 -14.45 -10.55 -13.54
C TYR A 51 -14.31 -11.92 -14.21
N ASN A 52 -14.04 -12.96 -13.43
CA ASN A 52 -13.74 -14.33 -13.86
C ASN A 52 -12.39 -14.55 -14.56
N SER A 53 -11.50 -13.56 -14.64
CA SER A 53 -10.12 -13.78 -15.09
C SER A 53 -9.31 -14.57 -14.06
N GLU A 54 -8.20 -15.16 -14.49
CA GLU A 54 -7.28 -15.85 -13.58
C GLU A 54 -6.70 -14.87 -12.54
N GLY A 55 -6.38 -13.64 -12.93
CA GLY A 55 -5.91 -12.58 -12.00
C GLY A 55 -6.94 -12.22 -10.95
N TYR A 56 -8.22 -12.11 -11.32
CA TYR A 56 -9.32 -11.93 -10.37
C TYR A 56 -9.38 -13.07 -9.35
N TYR A 57 -9.34 -14.32 -9.84
CA TYR A 57 -9.38 -15.49 -8.96
C TYR A 57 -8.15 -15.62 -8.06
N CYS A 58 -6.98 -15.17 -8.49
CA CYS A 58 -5.81 -15.13 -7.63
C CYS A 58 -6.03 -14.26 -6.40
N SER A 59 -6.54 -13.06 -6.58
CA SER A 59 -6.87 -12.17 -5.46
C SER A 59 -7.96 -12.76 -4.56
N LEU A 60 -9.01 -13.32 -5.14
CA LEU A 60 -10.10 -13.95 -4.38
C LEU A 60 -9.62 -15.16 -3.56
N LEU A 61 -8.82 -16.04 -4.16
CA LEU A 61 -8.32 -17.23 -3.49
C LEU A 61 -7.25 -16.89 -2.44
N ALA A 62 -6.44 -15.86 -2.64
CA ALA A 62 -5.50 -15.40 -1.64
C ALA A 62 -6.23 -15.01 -0.35
N GLN A 63 -7.31 -14.24 -0.44
CA GLN A 63 -8.14 -13.88 0.71
C GLN A 63 -8.75 -15.14 1.38
N THR A 64 -9.30 -16.06 0.59
CA THR A 64 -9.86 -17.31 1.10
C THR A 64 -8.82 -18.18 1.80
N ARG A 65 -7.57 -18.14 1.34
CA ARG A 65 -6.41 -18.84 1.94
C ARG A 65 -5.85 -18.13 3.18
N GLY A 66 -6.44 -16.98 3.58
CA GLY A 66 -5.99 -16.18 4.72
C GLY A 66 -4.69 -15.41 4.46
N GLN A 67 -4.34 -15.22 3.19
CA GLN A 67 -3.22 -14.40 2.76
C GLN A 67 -3.68 -12.96 2.54
N ARG A 68 -2.80 -12.00 2.74
CA ARG A 68 -3.01 -10.62 2.26
C ARG A 68 -2.67 -10.56 0.79
N VAL A 69 -3.38 -9.76 0.04
CA VAL A 69 -3.16 -9.62 -1.40
C VAL A 69 -3.33 -8.17 -1.85
N ILE A 70 -2.54 -7.74 -2.80
CA ILE A 70 -2.68 -6.46 -3.49
C ILE A 70 -2.61 -6.69 -5.02
N PRO A 71 -3.61 -6.20 -5.79
CA PRO A 71 -4.89 -5.66 -5.32
C PRO A 71 -5.79 -6.74 -4.70
N ASP A 72 -6.59 -6.38 -3.72
CA ASP A 72 -7.68 -7.23 -3.26
C ASP A 72 -8.91 -7.14 -4.17
N VAL A 73 -9.89 -8.03 -3.97
CA VAL A 73 -11.08 -8.09 -4.80
C VAL A 73 -11.95 -6.84 -4.71
N ASP A 74 -12.01 -6.20 -3.53
CA ASP A 74 -12.77 -4.96 -3.35
C ASP A 74 -12.16 -3.82 -4.15
N ILE A 75 -10.84 -3.73 -4.19
CA ILE A 75 -10.10 -2.75 -5.01
C ILE A 75 -10.30 -3.04 -6.49
N ILE A 76 -10.23 -4.30 -6.90
CA ILE A 76 -10.48 -4.69 -8.29
C ILE A 76 -11.88 -4.23 -8.73
N ASN A 77 -12.90 -4.56 -7.96
CA ASN A 77 -14.29 -4.17 -8.26
C ASN A 77 -14.50 -2.65 -8.26
N LYS A 78 -13.86 -1.92 -7.33
CA LYS A 78 -13.92 -0.45 -7.29
C LYS A 78 -13.31 0.19 -8.55
N LEU A 79 -12.20 -0.34 -9.03
CA LEU A 79 -11.53 0.16 -10.23
C LEU A 79 -12.35 -0.15 -11.48
N GLU A 80 -12.95 -1.34 -11.58
CA GLU A 80 -13.83 -1.72 -12.71
C GLU A 80 -15.11 -0.89 -12.76
N THR A 81 -15.72 -0.61 -11.60
CA THR A 81 -16.96 0.20 -11.53
C THR A 81 -16.72 1.69 -11.68
N GLY A 82 -15.46 2.13 -11.72
CA GLY A 82 -15.09 3.53 -11.90
C GLY A 82 -15.56 4.44 -10.75
N THR A 83 -15.75 3.90 -9.53
CA THR A 83 -16.06 4.71 -8.35
C THR A 83 -14.86 5.57 -8.00
N GLY A 84 -14.83 6.79 -8.56
CA GLY A 84 -13.71 7.70 -8.44
C GLY A 84 -13.56 8.27 -7.02
N ILE A 85 -12.30 8.42 -6.60
CA ILE A 85 -11.96 9.25 -5.44
C ILE A 85 -11.86 10.71 -5.86
N ARG A 86 -12.13 11.59 -4.91
CA ARG A 86 -11.89 13.02 -5.10
C ARG A 86 -10.63 13.41 -4.33
N MET A 87 -9.67 13.99 -5.03
CA MET A 87 -8.55 14.64 -4.38
C MET A 87 -9.02 15.86 -3.60
N ASP A 88 -8.39 16.14 -2.47
CA ASP A 88 -8.59 17.40 -1.77
C ASP A 88 -8.07 18.59 -2.60
N ARG A 89 -8.43 19.81 -2.18
CA ARG A 89 -8.03 21.03 -2.91
C ARG A 89 -6.51 21.20 -3.01
N SER A 90 -5.75 20.72 -2.03
CA SER A 90 -4.29 20.88 -2.02
C SER A 90 -3.62 19.97 -3.05
N LEU A 91 -4.08 18.72 -3.17
CA LEU A 91 -3.61 17.78 -4.18
C LEU A 91 -4.05 18.20 -5.59
N GLN A 92 -5.27 18.73 -5.72
CA GLN A 92 -5.76 19.29 -7.00
C GLN A 92 -4.87 20.45 -7.45
N ALA A 93 -4.57 21.38 -6.55
CA ALA A 93 -3.70 22.51 -6.86
C ALA A 93 -2.28 22.05 -7.26
N LEU A 94 -1.75 21.03 -6.56
CA LEU A 94 -0.45 20.45 -6.87
C LEU A 94 -0.41 19.86 -8.29
N CYS A 95 -1.40 19.05 -8.65
CA CYS A 95 -1.52 18.49 -10.01
C CYS A 95 -1.61 19.59 -11.07
N TYR A 96 -2.49 20.58 -10.87
CA TYR A 96 -2.68 21.66 -11.79
C TYR A 96 -1.40 22.48 -12.01
N GLN A 97 -0.72 22.86 -10.91
CA GLN A 97 0.55 23.59 -10.99
C GLN A 97 1.63 22.79 -11.71
N TRP A 98 1.71 21.49 -11.46
CA TRP A 98 2.66 20.62 -12.12
C TRP A 98 2.40 20.52 -13.63
N ILE A 99 1.13 20.33 -14.03
CA ILE A 99 0.68 20.27 -15.43
C ILE A 99 1.04 21.57 -16.15
N GLN A 100 0.71 22.73 -15.56
CA GLN A 100 1.02 24.04 -16.14
C GLN A 100 2.53 24.27 -16.29
N LYS A 101 3.29 23.93 -15.25
CA LYS A 101 4.76 24.08 -15.24
C LYS A 101 5.42 23.25 -16.35
N ASN A 102 4.89 22.07 -16.66
CA ASN A 102 5.44 21.18 -17.67
C ASN A 102 4.83 21.41 -19.08
N GLY A 103 3.96 22.41 -19.25
CA GLY A 103 3.43 22.81 -20.53
C GLY A 103 2.56 21.76 -21.23
N ILE A 104 1.87 20.90 -20.46
CA ILE A 104 1.01 19.86 -20.99
C ILE A 104 -0.24 20.51 -21.58
N LYS A 105 -0.47 20.29 -22.87
CA LYS A 105 -1.57 20.91 -23.66
C LYS A 105 -2.71 19.94 -23.98
N SER A 106 -2.53 18.64 -23.72
CA SER A 106 -3.59 17.63 -23.92
C SER A 106 -4.68 17.79 -22.88
N ASP A 107 -5.93 17.44 -23.22
CA ASP A 107 -7.04 17.46 -22.26
C ASP A 107 -6.88 16.44 -21.15
N ILE A 108 -6.23 15.32 -21.44
CA ILE A 108 -5.93 14.25 -20.50
C ILE A 108 -4.44 13.99 -20.49
N TRP A 109 -3.89 13.82 -19.30
CA TRP A 109 -2.51 13.39 -19.07
C TRP A 109 -2.50 12.18 -18.15
N TYR A 110 -1.56 11.26 -18.36
CA TYR A 110 -1.48 10.00 -17.61
C TYR A 110 -0.34 10.01 -16.62
N LEU A 111 -0.66 9.70 -15.36
CA LEU A 111 0.29 9.44 -14.28
C LEU A 111 0.36 7.94 -14.03
N ASN A 112 1.52 7.33 -14.22
CA ASN A 112 1.76 5.94 -13.86
C ASN A 112 2.25 5.86 -12.41
N ILE A 113 1.66 4.95 -11.64
CA ILE A 113 1.94 4.78 -10.22
C ILE A 113 2.46 3.35 -9.98
N TYR A 114 3.58 3.25 -9.27
CA TYR A 114 4.30 2.03 -8.96
C TYR A 114 4.37 1.89 -7.44
N PHE A 115 3.54 1.06 -6.83
CA PHE A 115 3.44 0.93 -5.36
C PHE A 115 3.36 2.29 -4.64
N GLY A 116 2.51 3.21 -5.12
CA GLY A 116 2.35 4.54 -4.54
C GLY A 116 3.47 5.53 -4.82
N LYS A 117 4.41 5.20 -5.71
CA LYS A 117 5.43 6.11 -6.22
C LYS A 117 5.20 6.42 -7.70
N CYS A 118 5.74 7.53 -8.17
CA CYS A 118 5.71 7.94 -9.57
C CYS A 118 7.08 8.50 -9.98
N ARG A 119 7.31 8.58 -11.29
CA ARG A 119 8.55 9.14 -11.85
C ARG A 119 8.57 10.68 -11.80
N GLU A 120 7.40 11.28 -11.75
CA GLU A 120 7.15 12.72 -11.83
C GLU A 120 7.47 13.40 -10.50
N LYS A 121 8.64 14.04 -10.45
CA LYS A 121 9.08 14.82 -9.29
C LYS A 121 8.06 15.91 -8.95
N GLY A 122 7.57 15.89 -7.71
CA GLY A 122 6.56 16.81 -7.20
C GLY A 122 5.14 16.26 -7.16
N LEU A 123 4.87 15.06 -7.74
CA LEU A 123 3.58 14.38 -7.66
C LEU A 123 3.58 13.18 -6.69
N GLU A 124 4.63 13.00 -5.90
CA GLU A 124 4.77 11.87 -4.97
C GLU A 124 3.61 11.80 -3.97
N ARG A 125 3.10 12.95 -3.50
CA ARG A 125 1.95 13.02 -2.61
C ARG A 125 0.66 12.55 -3.29
N VAL A 126 0.51 12.86 -4.58
CA VAL A 126 -0.64 12.41 -5.39
C VAL A 126 -0.58 10.91 -5.59
N ALA A 127 0.58 10.38 -5.99
CA ALA A 127 0.79 8.95 -6.20
C ALA A 127 0.49 8.15 -4.91
N ARG A 128 0.98 8.64 -3.78
CA ARG A 128 0.73 8.05 -2.47
C ARG A 128 -0.75 8.06 -2.11
N PHE A 129 -1.41 9.21 -2.22
CA PHE A 129 -2.84 9.34 -1.94
C PHE A 129 -3.68 8.35 -2.77
N ILE A 130 -3.35 8.17 -4.05
CA ILE A 130 -4.07 7.22 -4.90
C ILE A 130 -3.83 5.79 -4.43
N PHE A 131 -2.59 5.42 -4.12
CA PHE A 131 -2.27 4.09 -3.62
C PHE A 131 -2.94 3.78 -2.27
N GLU A 132 -3.02 4.74 -1.35
CA GLU A 132 -3.69 4.57 -0.05
C GLU A 132 -5.20 4.29 -0.21
N ASN A 133 -5.81 4.79 -1.27
CA ASN A 133 -7.24 4.55 -1.56
C ASN A 133 -7.47 3.34 -2.47
N TYR A 134 -6.49 3.03 -3.33
CA TYR A 134 -6.48 1.90 -4.24
C TYR A 134 -5.14 1.17 -4.15
N PRO A 135 -4.93 0.33 -3.12
CA PRO A 135 -3.73 -0.48 -3.00
C PRO A 135 -3.58 -1.44 -4.18
N CYS A 136 -2.81 -1.03 -5.18
CA CYS A 136 -2.51 -1.82 -6.36
C CYS A 136 -1.06 -1.59 -6.79
N PRO A 137 -0.32 -2.64 -7.18
CA PRO A 137 1.08 -2.54 -7.54
C PRO A 137 1.36 -1.55 -8.67
N LEU A 138 0.52 -1.58 -9.69
CA LEU A 138 0.68 -0.80 -10.91
C LEU A 138 -0.66 -0.16 -11.29
N LEU A 139 -0.69 1.16 -11.34
CA LEU A 139 -1.87 1.93 -11.73
C LEU A 139 -1.52 2.97 -12.79
N ARG A 140 -2.44 3.20 -13.69
CA ARG A 140 -2.45 4.35 -14.62
C ARG A 140 -3.62 5.25 -14.28
N VAL A 141 -3.33 6.50 -13.98
CA VAL A 141 -4.32 7.51 -13.63
C VAL A 141 -4.44 8.50 -14.76
N ALA A 142 -5.62 8.63 -15.32
CA ALA A 142 -5.95 9.68 -16.25
C ALA A 142 -6.32 10.95 -15.46
N LEU A 143 -5.53 11.99 -15.63
CA LEU A 143 -5.73 13.30 -15.01
C LEU A 143 -6.24 14.29 -16.05
N ASN A 144 -7.38 14.91 -15.78
CA ASN A 144 -7.86 16.02 -16.58
C ASN A 144 -7.00 17.25 -16.33
N THR A 145 -6.55 17.89 -17.38
CA THR A 145 -5.66 19.07 -17.31
C THR A 145 -6.40 20.37 -17.00
N HIS A 146 -7.74 20.36 -16.99
CA HIS A 146 -8.57 21.48 -16.57
C HIS A 146 -8.73 21.55 -15.03
N PRO A 147 -8.95 22.74 -14.45
CA PRO A 147 -8.89 22.92 -13.00
C PRO A 147 -10.02 22.26 -12.18
N LYS A 148 -11.03 21.69 -12.83
CA LYS A 148 -12.16 21.03 -12.16
C LYS A 148 -12.19 19.53 -12.49
N ASN A 149 -12.25 18.68 -11.46
CA ASN A 149 -12.29 17.21 -11.56
C ASN A 149 -11.06 16.60 -12.25
N GLN A 150 -9.98 16.45 -11.49
CA GLN A 150 -8.71 16.09 -12.08
C GLN A 150 -8.52 14.60 -12.31
N ILE A 151 -9.15 13.71 -11.54
CA ILE A 151 -9.09 12.27 -11.82
C ILE A 151 -10.26 11.93 -12.74
N GLU A 152 -9.94 11.58 -13.97
CA GLU A 152 -10.89 11.09 -14.96
C GLU A 152 -11.14 9.59 -14.80
N SER A 153 -10.06 8.82 -14.70
CA SER A 153 -10.12 7.38 -14.45
C SER A 153 -8.87 6.86 -13.77
N ILE A 154 -9.00 5.74 -13.08
CA ILE A 154 -7.89 4.97 -12.55
C ILE A 154 -8.02 3.55 -13.13
N GLN A 155 -6.95 3.04 -13.71
CA GLN A 155 -6.93 1.75 -14.39
C GLN A 155 -5.72 0.94 -13.94
N PHE A 156 -5.82 -0.37 -14.05
CA PHE A 156 -4.65 -1.24 -13.92
C PHE A 156 -3.65 -0.96 -15.05
N LEU A 157 -2.37 -0.94 -14.70
CA LEU A 157 -1.29 -0.86 -15.66
C LEU A 157 -0.64 -2.24 -15.76
N PRO A 158 -0.80 -2.96 -16.88
CA PRO A 158 -0.19 -4.26 -17.07
C PRO A 158 1.35 -4.18 -17.09
N LEU A 159 2.02 -5.13 -16.43
CA LEU A 159 3.48 -5.17 -16.33
C LEU A 159 4.15 -5.21 -17.71
N ASN A 160 3.58 -5.96 -18.63
CA ASN A 160 4.08 -6.12 -20.01
C ASN A 160 3.91 -4.88 -20.89
N ARG A 161 3.29 -3.80 -20.38
CA ARG A 161 3.15 -2.51 -21.09
C ARG A 161 4.11 -1.44 -20.61
N LEU A 162 4.98 -1.77 -19.66
CA LEU A 162 6.00 -0.85 -19.19
C LEU A 162 7.12 -0.75 -20.23
N ASP A 163 7.56 0.48 -20.52
CA ASP A 163 8.79 0.70 -21.27
C ASP A 163 10.03 0.40 -20.40
N ASP A 164 11.22 0.41 -21.02
CA ASP A 164 12.47 0.04 -20.32
C ASP A 164 12.75 0.94 -19.10
N GLU A 165 12.49 2.25 -19.22
CA GLU A 165 12.69 3.19 -18.11
C GLU A 165 11.67 3.00 -16.99
N GLU A 166 10.44 2.63 -17.33
CA GLU A 166 9.38 2.28 -16.40
C GLU A 166 9.67 0.96 -15.70
N GLN A 167 10.22 -0.03 -16.41
CA GLN A 167 10.67 -1.29 -15.83
C GLN A 167 11.80 -1.08 -14.82
N ASP A 168 12.78 -0.25 -15.15
CA ASP A 168 13.86 0.11 -14.22
C ASP A 168 13.31 0.81 -12.97
N PHE A 169 12.37 1.73 -13.14
CA PHE A 169 11.74 2.41 -11.99
C PHE A 169 10.93 1.46 -11.13
N PHE A 170 10.16 0.56 -11.76
CA PHE A 170 9.40 -0.50 -11.07
C PHE A 170 10.33 -1.43 -10.32
N ALA A 171 11.41 -1.94 -10.96
CA ALA A 171 12.41 -2.81 -10.34
C ALA A 171 13.04 -2.15 -9.10
N ASN A 172 13.46 -0.88 -9.22
CA ASN A 172 14.00 -0.13 -8.11
C ASN A 172 12.98 0.08 -6.97
N THR A 173 11.72 0.27 -7.30
CA THR A 173 10.64 0.42 -6.31
C THR A 173 10.38 -0.90 -5.60
N LEU A 174 10.29 -2.00 -6.35
CA LEU A 174 10.12 -3.35 -5.82
C LEU A 174 11.35 -3.81 -5.01
N ASP A 175 12.56 -3.50 -5.46
CA ASP A 175 13.81 -3.77 -4.74
C ASP A 175 13.87 -3.06 -3.39
N ASN A 176 13.44 -1.80 -3.33
CA ASN A 176 13.33 -1.07 -2.08
C ASN A 176 12.28 -1.68 -1.15
N PHE A 177 11.20 -2.20 -1.72
CA PHE A 177 10.20 -2.98 -1.03
C PHE A 177 10.79 -4.28 -0.48
N ASN A 178 11.54 -5.04 -1.27
CA ASN A 178 12.19 -6.30 -0.88
C ASN A 178 13.42 -6.12 0.04
N LYS A 179 14.28 -5.11 -0.18
CA LYS A 179 15.51 -4.89 0.60
C LYS A 179 15.26 -4.62 2.07
N LYS A 180 14.13 -4.01 2.41
CA LYS A 180 13.76 -3.75 3.80
C LYS A 180 13.30 -5.03 4.52
N ILE A 181 12.87 -6.06 3.81
CA ILE A 181 12.48 -7.38 4.36
C ILE A 181 13.72 -8.22 4.73
N TRP A 182 14.88 -8.03 4.09
CA TRP A 182 16.08 -8.84 4.26
C TRP A 182 16.92 -8.57 5.52
N ARG A 183 16.56 -7.64 6.39
CA ARG A 183 17.34 -7.27 7.58
C ARG A 183 16.86 -7.95 8.88
N ALA A 184 16.24 -9.11 8.82
CA ALA A 184 16.05 -9.93 10.00
C ALA A 184 17.38 -10.62 10.36
N PRO A 185 17.87 -10.56 11.63
CA PRO A 185 19.11 -11.18 12.03
C PRO A 185 19.05 -12.71 11.87
N LYS A 186 20.12 -13.31 11.37
CA LYS A 186 20.25 -14.74 11.02
C LYS A 186 20.12 -15.76 12.17
N SER A 187 19.71 -15.42 13.38
CA SER A 187 19.73 -16.36 14.51
C SER A 187 18.58 -16.29 15.52
N ALA A 188 17.52 -15.53 15.27
CA ALA A 188 16.35 -15.57 16.14
C ALA A 188 15.26 -16.47 15.52
N LYS A 189 14.56 -17.24 16.33
CA LYS A 189 13.30 -17.91 15.93
C LYS A 189 12.46 -16.88 15.18
N ALA A 190 11.92 -17.23 14.01
CA ALA A 190 11.06 -16.33 13.24
C ALA A 190 10.01 -15.72 14.18
N PRO A 191 9.86 -14.40 14.21
CA PRO A 191 8.88 -13.75 15.07
C PRO A 191 7.50 -14.27 14.73
N ARG A 192 6.67 -14.45 15.77
CA ARG A 192 5.30 -14.98 15.61
C ARG A 192 4.41 -13.95 14.92
N TYR A 193 4.68 -12.67 15.18
CA TYR A 193 3.93 -11.53 14.64
C TYR A 193 4.89 -10.38 14.34
N SER A 194 4.48 -9.52 13.40
CA SER A 194 5.15 -8.27 13.02
C SER A 194 4.24 -7.08 13.34
N LEU A 195 4.81 -6.07 14.00
CA LEU A 195 4.12 -4.86 14.42
C LEU A 195 4.78 -3.64 13.78
N ALA A 196 4.05 -2.94 12.93
CA ALA A 196 4.42 -1.60 12.47
C ALA A 196 4.08 -0.57 13.55
N VAL A 197 5.03 0.26 13.93
CA VAL A 197 4.81 1.41 14.82
C VAL A 197 4.98 2.68 14.01
N LEU A 198 3.87 3.35 13.71
CA LEU A 198 3.86 4.57 12.91
C LEU A 198 4.28 5.76 13.77
N ILE A 199 5.36 6.40 13.38
CA ILE A 199 5.91 7.59 14.04
C ILE A 199 6.11 8.72 13.03
N ASP A 200 6.08 9.96 13.51
CA ASP A 200 6.56 11.12 12.76
C ASP A 200 7.79 11.71 13.46
N PRO A 201 8.99 11.55 12.88
CA PRO A 201 10.22 12.12 13.45
C PRO A 201 10.22 13.65 13.50
N LYS A 202 9.34 14.32 12.76
CA LYS A 202 9.22 15.79 12.70
C LYS A 202 8.21 16.34 13.70
N GLU A 203 7.41 15.48 14.33
CA GLU A 203 6.41 15.90 15.29
C GLU A 203 7.06 16.48 16.56
N LYS A 204 6.68 17.70 16.92
CA LYS A 204 7.27 18.41 18.05
C LYS A 204 6.90 17.80 19.40
N PHE A 205 5.69 17.25 19.51
CA PHE A 205 5.15 16.66 20.73
C PHE A 205 4.53 15.28 20.42
N PRO A 206 5.35 14.27 20.10
CA PRO A 206 4.83 12.96 19.75
C PRO A 206 4.22 12.26 20.98
N PRO A 207 3.18 11.41 20.79
CA PRO A 207 2.56 10.65 21.86
C PRO A 207 3.51 9.70 22.60
N SER A 208 4.67 9.38 22.01
CA SER A 208 5.71 8.55 22.61
C SER A 208 7.09 9.17 22.42
N ASN A 209 7.84 9.28 23.50
CA ASN A 209 9.25 9.63 23.41
C ASN A 209 10.11 8.42 23.00
N LYS A 210 11.38 8.66 22.65
CA LYS A 210 12.32 7.62 22.20
C LYS A 210 12.51 6.49 23.23
N GLY A 211 12.49 6.80 24.52
CA GLY A 211 12.62 5.82 25.61
C GLY A 211 11.41 4.87 25.65
N ALA A 212 10.20 5.41 25.48
CA ALA A 212 8.97 4.61 25.44
C ALA A 212 8.97 3.66 24.22
N LEU A 213 9.38 4.16 23.04
CA LEU A 213 9.49 3.35 21.82
C LEU A 213 10.55 2.25 21.95
N HIS A 214 11.69 2.55 22.56
CA HIS A 214 12.72 1.54 22.86
C HIS A 214 12.17 0.47 23.80
N LYS A 215 11.48 0.86 24.86
CA LYS A 215 10.87 -0.07 25.81
C LYS A 215 9.80 -0.96 25.18
N LEU A 216 8.98 -0.39 24.29
CA LEU A 216 8.02 -1.13 23.48
C LEU A 216 8.72 -2.23 22.68
N SER A 217 9.81 -1.90 21.98
CA SER A 217 10.57 -2.87 21.18
C SER A 217 11.19 -3.99 22.04
N GLU A 218 11.72 -3.65 23.24
CA GLU A 218 12.25 -4.66 24.17
C GLU A 218 11.17 -5.63 24.68
N VAL A 219 9.99 -5.10 25.04
CA VAL A 219 8.88 -5.93 25.52
C VAL A 219 8.34 -6.81 24.41
N ALA A 220 8.11 -6.26 23.23
CA ALA A 220 7.66 -6.98 22.06
C ALA A 220 8.61 -8.13 21.67
N LYS A 221 9.92 -7.90 21.72
CA LYS A 221 10.93 -8.94 21.50
C LYS A 221 10.79 -10.11 22.47
N LYS A 222 10.52 -9.85 23.74
CA LYS A 222 10.26 -10.91 24.75
C LYS A 222 8.99 -11.71 24.44
N MET A 223 8.03 -11.09 23.78
CA MET A 223 6.77 -11.70 23.33
C MET A 223 6.88 -12.37 21.95
N ASN A 224 8.08 -12.42 21.39
CA ASN A 224 8.34 -12.93 20.03
C ASN A 224 7.59 -12.16 18.94
N ILE A 225 7.48 -10.83 19.11
CA ILE A 225 6.90 -9.89 18.17
C ILE A 225 8.04 -9.06 17.57
N HIS A 226 8.12 -9.02 16.26
CA HIS A 226 9.01 -8.10 15.55
C HIS A 226 8.39 -6.70 15.49
N VAL A 227 9.12 -5.69 15.94
CA VAL A 227 8.66 -4.28 15.88
C VAL A 227 9.53 -3.51 14.90
N GLU A 228 8.87 -2.83 13.97
CA GLU A 228 9.54 -1.88 13.08
C GLU A 228 8.90 -0.49 13.23
N MET A 229 9.73 0.53 13.39
CA MET A 229 9.30 1.93 13.34
C MET A 229 9.16 2.32 11.88
N ILE A 230 7.96 2.73 11.49
CA ILE A 230 7.65 3.19 10.15
C ILE A 230 7.21 4.65 10.17
N THR A 231 7.36 5.30 9.04
CA THR A 231 6.94 6.68 8.80
C THR A 231 5.88 6.74 7.69
N GLU A 232 5.36 7.92 7.41
CA GLU A 232 4.48 8.13 6.24
C GLU A 232 5.12 7.63 4.93
N ASP A 233 6.44 7.73 4.80
CA ASP A 233 7.16 7.27 3.60
C ASP A 233 7.17 5.74 3.44
N ASP A 234 6.87 5.01 4.52
CA ASP A 234 6.80 3.55 4.55
C ASP A 234 5.36 3.01 4.36
N ALA A 235 4.38 3.88 4.05
CA ALA A 235 2.96 3.52 3.92
C ALA A 235 2.70 2.31 3.01
N MET A 236 3.48 2.18 1.93
CA MET A 236 3.38 1.07 0.99
C MET A 236 3.72 -0.30 1.60
N ARG A 237 4.53 -0.30 2.66
CA ARG A 237 4.96 -1.51 3.36
C ARG A 237 4.01 -1.92 4.47
N LEU A 238 2.95 -1.13 4.72
CA LEU A 238 2.03 -1.38 5.82
C LEU A 238 1.46 -2.81 5.80
N LEU A 239 1.12 -3.30 4.62
CA LEU A 239 0.51 -4.63 4.47
C LEU A 239 1.49 -5.81 4.68
N GLU A 240 2.78 -5.53 4.88
CA GLU A 240 3.78 -6.55 5.27
C GLU A 240 3.62 -6.97 6.74
N PHE A 241 2.94 -6.14 7.57
CA PHE A 241 2.83 -6.33 9.02
C PHE A 241 1.50 -6.98 9.41
N ASP A 242 1.49 -7.63 10.57
CA ASP A 242 0.27 -8.22 11.15
C ASP A 242 -0.56 -7.19 11.93
N ALA A 243 0.08 -6.13 12.40
CA ALA A 243 -0.58 -5.10 13.21
C ALA A 243 0.04 -3.71 12.96
N LEU A 244 -0.77 -2.67 13.18
CA LEU A 244 -0.37 -1.26 13.17
C LEU A 244 -0.61 -0.62 14.53
N PHE A 245 0.42 0.04 15.08
CA PHE A 245 0.30 0.88 16.27
C PHE A 245 0.68 2.31 15.91
N ILE A 246 -0.29 3.22 15.95
CA ILE A 246 -0.09 4.63 15.60
C ILE A 246 0.46 5.37 16.83
N ARG A 247 1.65 5.96 16.68
CA ARG A 247 2.34 6.75 17.72
C ARG A 247 2.73 8.13 17.22
N THR A 248 1.86 8.72 16.44
CA THR A 248 1.85 10.12 16.00
C THR A 248 0.43 10.66 16.10
N THR A 249 0.25 11.97 16.10
CA THR A 249 -1.06 12.61 16.23
C THR A 249 -2.01 12.16 15.12
N THR A 250 -3.22 11.76 15.50
CA THR A 250 -4.27 11.29 14.60
C THR A 250 -5.27 12.41 14.27
N SER A 251 -5.70 12.45 13.01
CA SER A 251 -6.75 13.38 12.55
C SER A 251 -7.43 12.82 11.30
N LEU A 252 -8.71 13.13 11.09
CA LEU A 252 -9.51 12.65 9.97
C LEU A 252 -8.97 13.04 8.59
N ASN A 253 -8.34 14.22 8.49
CA ASN A 253 -7.75 14.72 7.24
C ASN A 253 -6.23 14.52 7.19
N HIS A 254 -5.75 13.43 7.78
CA HIS A 254 -4.33 13.14 7.93
C HIS A 254 -4.00 11.72 7.47
N TYR A 255 -2.77 11.48 7.02
CA TYR A 255 -2.33 10.16 6.55
C TYR A 255 -2.53 9.06 7.60
N THR A 256 -2.48 9.38 8.88
CA THR A 256 -2.70 8.43 9.98
C THR A 256 -4.09 7.77 9.91
N PHE A 257 -5.12 8.54 9.56
CA PHE A 257 -6.47 8.00 9.39
C PHE A 257 -6.56 7.08 8.16
N HIS A 258 -5.95 7.48 7.04
CA HIS A 258 -5.91 6.65 5.83
C HIS A 258 -5.18 5.34 6.06
N LEU A 259 -4.03 5.36 6.75
CA LEU A 259 -3.29 4.15 7.08
C LEU A 259 -4.05 3.25 8.06
N SER A 260 -4.75 3.84 9.04
CA SER A 260 -5.64 3.11 9.95
C SER A 260 -6.75 2.40 9.17
N GLN A 261 -7.39 3.08 8.21
CA GLN A 261 -8.42 2.49 7.36
C GLN A 261 -7.86 1.37 6.48
N LEU A 262 -6.71 1.60 5.82
CA LEU A 262 -6.06 0.60 4.97
C LEU A 262 -5.73 -0.67 5.76
N ALA A 263 -5.16 -0.52 6.95
CA ALA A 263 -4.82 -1.63 7.82
C ALA A 263 -6.09 -2.40 8.27
N ALA A 264 -7.12 -1.70 8.74
CA ALA A 264 -8.37 -2.30 9.20
C ALA A 264 -9.10 -3.05 8.08
N GLN A 265 -9.19 -2.48 6.87
CA GLN A 265 -9.81 -3.09 5.70
C GLN A 265 -9.09 -4.38 5.28
N ASN A 266 -7.79 -4.48 5.54
CA ASN A 266 -6.98 -5.67 5.24
C ASN A 266 -6.83 -6.63 6.44
N GLY A 267 -7.71 -6.52 7.45
CA GLY A 267 -7.77 -7.46 8.58
C GLY A 267 -6.60 -7.37 9.54
N MET A 268 -5.82 -6.28 9.51
CA MET A 268 -4.76 -6.03 10.48
C MET A 268 -5.36 -5.57 11.83
N VAL A 269 -4.68 -5.89 12.91
CA VAL A 269 -4.98 -5.28 14.21
C VAL A 269 -4.46 -3.84 14.21
N VAL A 270 -5.33 -2.88 14.51
CA VAL A 270 -4.97 -1.45 14.46
C VAL A 270 -5.25 -0.77 15.79
N ILE A 271 -4.29 0.03 16.25
CA ILE A 271 -4.40 0.96 17.38
C ILE A 271 -3.78 2.30 16.95
N ASP A 272 -4.51 3.38 16.86
CA ASP A 272 -5.95 3.57 17.02
C ASP A 272 -6.69 3.12 15.75
N ASP A 273 -7.81 2.41 15.92
CA ASP A 273 -8.66 1.99 14.81
C ASP A 273 -9.44 3.18 14.21
N PRO A 274 -9.95 3.05 12.96
CA PRO A 274 -10.61 4.18 12.29
C PRO A 274 -11.82 4.73 13.05
N LEU A 275 -12.60 3.88 13.69
CA LEU A 275 -13.78 4.30 14.44
C LEU A 275 -13.39 5.05 15.70
N SER A 276 -12.36 4.59 16.41
CA SER A 276 -11.77 5.26 17.56
C SER A 276 -11.24 6.65 17.18
N ILE A 277 -10.54 6.78 16.05
CA ILE A 277 -10.06 8.08 15.55
C ILE A 277 -11.25 9.02 15.30
N ILE A 278 -12.30 8.57 14.59
CA ILE A 278 -13.50 9.39 14.31
C ILE A 278 -14.13 9.88 15.60
N ARG A 279 -14.31 9.00 16.57
CA ARG A 279 -14.98 9.30 17.84
C ARG A 279 -14.15 10.23 18.72
N CYS A 280 -12.88 9.91 18.91
CA CYS A 280 -12.02 10.64 19.84
C CYS A 280 -11.57 12.02 19.32
N THR A 281 -11.57 12.24 18.00
CA THR A 281 -11.28 13.55 17.42
C THR A 281 -12.52 14.46 17.37
N ASN A 282 -13.72 13.93 17.58
CA ASN A 282 -14.98 14.67 17.50
C ASN A 282 -15.42 15.15 18.90
N LYS A 283 -15.24 16.45 19.16
CA LYS A 283 -15.60 17.05 20.45
C LYS A 283 -17.11 17.01 20.77
N VAL A 284 -17.97 17.04 19.74
CA VAL A 284 -19.43 16.93 19.91
C VAL A 284 -19.78 15.52 20.39
N TYR A 285 -19.18 14.49 19.76
CA TYR A 285 -19.34 13.10 20.19
C TYR A 285 -18.87 12.89 21.63
N LEU A 286 -17.67 13.42 21.97
CA LEU A 286 -17.13 13.28 23.33
C LEU A 286 -18.01 13.98 24.36
N LYS A 287 -18.58 15.14 24.05
CA LYS A 287 -19.53 15.82 24.93
C LYS A 287 -20.73 14.95 25.23
N GLU A 288 -21.37 14.41 24.18
CA GLU A 288 -22.54 13.55 24.34
C GLU A 288 -22.23 12.26 25.14
N LEU A 289 -21.01 11.72 24.99
CA LEU A 289 -20.58 10.53 25.71
C LEU A 289 -20.38 10.75 27.21
N PHE A 290 -19.99 11.96 27.62
CA PHE A 290 -19.64 12.29 29.01
C PHE A 290 -20.80 12.97 29.79
N GLU A 291 -21.88 13.31 29.14
CA GLU A 291 -23.16 13.73 29.74
C GLU A 291 -24.05 12.54 30.08
#